data_98c83b0bb2a53a4bba206700fd564d81
#
_entry.id   98c83b0bb2a53a4bba206700fd564d81
#
_cell.length_a   1.000
_cell.length_b   1.000
_cell.length_c   1.000
_cell.angle_alpha   90.00
_cell.angle_beta   90.00
_cell.angle_gamma   90.00
#
_symmetry.space_group_name_H-M   'P 1'
#
loop_
_entity.id
_entity.type
_entity.pdbx_description
1 polymer ?
#
loop_
_entity_poly.entity_id
_entity_poly.type
_entity_poly.pdbx_seq_one_letter_code
_entity_poly.pdbx_strand_id
1 'polypeptide(L)'
;SPNRASAVDLVVKVFEFLDGDAISRTFLQYAHGDLLQIMAEAFAQHFANSAQTAQDWPACLAAFAGIGQIPLMTVHKSKGLEYDTIAFLGLDDRAWWSYVPGNPEGIATFFVALSRAKQRALF
;
A
#
# COMPACT_ATOMS: atom_id res chain seq x y z
N SER A 1 -21.66 -12.41 -8.95
CA SER A 1 -20.90 -11.14 -8.95
C SER A 1 -20.31 -10.90 -7.57
N PRO A 2 -19.15 -10.25 -7.50
CA PRO A 2 -18.55 -9.91 -6.22
C PRO A 2 -19.44 -8.96 -5.44
N ASN A 3 -19.43 -9.11 -4.11
CA ASN A 3 -20.03 -8.19 -3.17
C ASN A 3 -19.26 -8.30 -1.83
N ARG A 4 -19.55 -7.42 -0.88
CA ARG A 4 -18.84 -7.38 0.39
C ARG A 4 -18.85 -8.73 1.12
N ALA A 5 -20.00 -9.41 1.19
CA ALA A 5 -20.14 -10.66 1.92
C ALA A 5 -19.34 -11.80 1.25
N SER A 6 -19.45 -11.94 -0.08
CA SER A 6 -18.71 -12.96 -0.83
C SER A 6 -17.18 -12.72 -0.83
N ALA A 7 -16.75 -11.46 -0.78
CA ALA A 7 -15.34 -11.11 -0.67
C ALA A 7 -14.77 -11.49 0.71
N VAL A 8 -15.49 -11.17 1.79
CA VAL A 8 -15.09 -11.57 3.15
C VAL A 8 -15.04 -13.08 3.28
N ASP A 9 -16.07 -13.81 2.81
CA ASP A 9 -16.10 -15.28 2.85
C ASP A 9 -14.92 -15.90 2.08
N LEU A 10 -14.57 -15.34 0.92
CA LEU A 10 -13.39 -15.78 0.17
C LEU A 10 -12.09 -15.59 0.95
N VAL A 11 -11.91 -14.43 1.59
CA VAL A 11 -10.71 -14.15 2.40
C VAL A 11 -10.62 -15.11 3.58
N VAL A 12 -11.73 -15.36 4.29
CA VAL A 12 -11.76 -16.34 5.39
C VAL A 12 -11.31 -17.71 4.90
N LYS A 13 -11.84 -18.21 3.79
CA LYS A 13 -11.44 -19.49 3.21
C LYS A 13 -9.96 -19.54 2.81
N VAL A 14 -9.41 -18.44 2.29
CA VAL A 14 -7.98 -18.34 1.98
C VAL A 14 -7.13 -18.46 3.24
N PHE A 15 -7.50 -17.75 4.31
CA PHE A 15 -6.75 -17.82 5.57
C PHE A 15 -6.90 -19.18 6.28
N GLU A 16 -8.06 -19.80 6.20
CA GLU A 16 -8.26 -21.18 6.67
C GLU A 16 -7.37 -22.17 5.90
N PHE A 17 -7.29 -22.03 4.58
CA PHE A 17 -6.43 -22.86 3.73
C PHE A 17 -4.94 -22.66 4.02
N LEU A 18 -4.51 -21.43 4.30
CA LEU A 18 -3.11 -21.09 4.57
C LEU A 18 -2.60 -21.59 5.93
N ASP A 19 -3.47 -21.98 6.85
CA ASP A 19 -3.13 -22.37 8.22
C ASP A 19 -2.37 -21.27 8.99
N GLY A 20 -3.08 -20.47 9.79
CA GLY A 20 -2.52 -19.36 10.56
C GLY A 20 -1.37 -19.77 11.50
N ASP A 21 -1.42 -20.99 12.05
CA ASP A 21 -0.35 -21.53 12.89
C ASP A 21 0.91 -21.82 12.07
N ALA A 22 0.76 -22.32 10.84
CA ALA A 22 1.89 -22.51 9.93
C ALA A 22 2.52 -21.16 9.53
N ILE A 23 1.71 -20.13 9.26
CA ILE A 23 2.21 -18.78 9.00
C ILE A 23 3.00 -18.25 10.19
N SER A 24 2.44 -18.35 11.42
CA SER A 24 3.09 -17.87 12.64
C SER A 24 4.38 -18.62 12.98
N ARG A 25 4.48 -19.90 12.65
CA ARG A 25 5.73 -20.68 12.80
C ARG A 25 6.78 -20.29 11.76
N THR A 26 6.37 -19.95 10.55
CA THR A 26 7.28 -19.62 9.44
C THR A 26 7.80 -18.20 9.52
N PHE A 27 6.95 -17.26 9.93
CA PHE A 27 7.24 -15.84 9.97
C PHE A 27 7.17 -15.32 11.41
N LEU A 28 8.32 -15.19 12.06
CA LEU A 28 8.44 -14.83 13.47
C LEU A 28 7.74 -13.52 13.86
N GLN A 29 7.56 -12.58 12.93
CA GLN A 29 6.81 -11.35 13.17
C GLN A 29 5.33 -11.59 13.50
N TYR A 30 4.78 -12.74 13.11
CA TYR A 30 3.40 -13.13 13.41
C TYR A 30 3.29 -14.14 14.55
N ALA A 31 4.42 -14.54 15.16
CA ALA A 31 4.44 -15.56 16.21
C ALA A 31 3.85 -15.04 17.54
N HIS A 32 3.81 -13.72 17.74
CA HIS A 32 3.37 -13.14 19.00
C HIS A 32 2.40 -11.97 18.76
N GLY A 33 1.39 -11.85 19.63
CA GLY A 33 0.38 -10.80 19.57
C GLY A 33 -0.63 -10.98 18.44
N ASP A 34 -1.38 -9.92 18.13
CA ASP A 34 -2.53 -9.95 17.23
C ASP A 34 -2.19 -9.49 15.81
N LEU A 35 -0.89 -9.41 15.45
CA LEU A 35 -0.45 -8.82 14.17
C LEU A 35 -1.04 -9.57 12.97
N LEU A 36 -1.04 -10.91 12.98
CA LEU A 36 -1.61 -11.70 11.90
C LEU A 36 -3.11 -11.44 11.75
N GLN A 37 -3.84 -11.38 12.87
CA GLN A 37 -5.27 -11.07 12.87
C GLN A 37 -5.54 -9.66 12.32
N ILE A 38 -4.81 -8.65 12.79
CA ILE A 38 -4.94 -7.27 12.32
C ILE A 38 -4.69 -7.19 10.80
N MET A 39 -3.67 -7.89 10.30
CA MET A 39 -3.36 -7.92 8.88
C MET A 39 -4.45 -8.65 8.07
N ALA A 40 -4.99 -9.75 8.58
CA ALA A 40 -6.08 -10.48 7.93
C ALA A 40 -7.36 -9.64 7.86
N GLU A 41 -7.70 -8.94 8.93
CA GLU A 41 -8.86 -8.03 8.98
C GLU A 41 -8.69 -6.85 8.02
N ALA A 42 -7.51 -6.21 7.99
CA ALA A 42 -7.20 -5.12 7.06
C ALA A 42 -7.27 -5.58 5.60
N PHE A 43 -6.75 -6.77 5.29
CA PHE A 43 -6.83 -7.39 3.97
C PHE A 43 -8.30 -7.64 3.58
N ALA A 44 -9.08 -8.27 4.46
CA ALA A 44 -10.49 -8.56 4.23
C ALA A 44 -11.29 -7.28 3.99
N GLN A 45 -11.05 -6.23 4.77
CA GLN A 45 -11.72 -4.94 4.61
C GLN A 45 -11.36 -4.28 3.27
N HIS A 46 -10.10 -4.27 2.89
CA HIS A 46 -9.67 -3.68 1.62
C HIS A 46 -10.23 -4.45 0.42
N PHE A 47 -10.19 -5.78 0.47
CA PHE A 47 -10.75 -6.63 -0.58
C PHE A 47 -12.27 -6.48 -0.70
N ALA A 48 -12.98 -6.43 0.43
CA ALA A 48 -14.41 -6.18 0.48
C ALA A 48 -14.80 -4.81 -0.10
N ASN A 49 -14.00 -3.77 0.15
CA ASN A 49 -14.22 -2.45 -0.45
C ASN A 49 -14.05 -2.49 -1.98
N SER A 50 -13.04 -3.20 -2.47
CA SER A 50 -12.83 -3.40 -3.92
C SER A 50 -13.99 -4.15 -4.59
N ALA A 51 -14.62 -5.08 -3.87
CA ALA A 51 -15.76 -5.85 -4.36
C ALA A 51 -17.06 -5.04 -4.47
N GLN A 52 -17.20 -3.92 -3.76
CA GLN A 52 -18.44 -3.12 -3.79
C GLN A 52 -18.70 -2.43 -5.12
N THR A 53 -17.63 -2.06 -5.83
CA THR A 53 -17.71 -1.29 -7.09
C THR A 53 -17.41 -2.16 -8.32
N ALA A 54 -16.93 -3.38 -8.11
CA ALA A 54 -16.53 -4.27 -9.19
C ALA A 54 -17.71 -5.01 -9.80
N GLN A 55 -17.75 -5.11 -11.12
CA GLN A 55 -18.78 -5.84 -11.85
C GLN A 55 -18.57 -7.35 -11.82
N ASP A 56 -17.31 -7.78 -11.78
CA ASP A 56 -16.88 -9.18 -11.77
C ASP A 56 -15.61 -9.37 -10.92
N TRP A 57 -15.19 -10.62 -10.72
CA TRP A 57 -14.00 -10.94 -9.93
C TRP A 57 -12.69 -10.44 -10.55
N PRO A 58 -12.43 -10.50 -11.87
CA PRO A 58 -11.27 -9.87 -12.49
C PRO A 58 -11.17 -8.37 -12.20
N ALA A 59 -12.28 -7.62 -12.32
CA ALA A 59 -12.34 -6.21 -11.99
C ALA A 59 -12.10 -5.94 -10.49
N CYS A 60 -12.63 -6.80 -9.62
CA CYS A 60 -12.39 -6.73 -8.18
C CYS A 60 -10.89 -6.91 -7.84
N LEU A 61 -10.25 -7.91 -8.44
CA LEU A 61 -8.82 -8.15 -8.24
C LEU A 61 -7.96 -7.02 -8.80
N ALA A 62 -8.33 -6.46 -9.96
CA ALA A 62 -7.64 -5.31 -10.54
C ALA A 62 -7.73 -4.07 -9.63
N ALA A 63 -8.93 -3.78 -9.09
CA ALA A 63 -9.15 -2.70 -8.15
C ALA A 63 -8.36 -2.92 -6.84
N PHE A 64 -8.37 -4.14 -6.32
CA PHE A 64 -7.60 -4.52 -5.13
C PHE A 64 -6.09 -4.37 -5.34
N ALA A 65 -5.58 -4.74 -6.50
CA ALA A 65 -4.18 -4.59 -6.88
C ALA A 65 -3.78 -3.14 -7.22
N GLY A 66 -4.73 -2.20 -7.20
CA GLY A 66 -4.49 -0.80 -7.52
C GLY A 66 -4.27 -0.52 -9.00
N ILE A 67 -4.68 -1.43 -9.89
CA ILE A 67 -4.53 -1.23 -11.34
C ILE A 67 -5.41 -0.06 -11.79
N GLY A 68 -4.79 0.91 -12.46
CA GLY A 68 -5.46 2.13 -12.91
C GLY A 68 -5.66 3.20 -11.82
N GLN A 69 -5.13 2.99 -10.63
CA GLN A 69 -5.17 3.97 -9.54
C GLN A 69 -3.86 4.79 -9.48
N ILE A 70 -3.96 5.98 -8.90
CA ILE A 70 -2.77 6.79 -8.61
C ILE A 70 -2.19 6.30 -7.29
N PRO A 71 -0.96 5.75 -7.27
CA PRO A 71 -0.37 5.27 -6.03
C PRO A 71 0.04 6.44 -5.13
N LEU A 72 -0.40 6.39 -3.87
CA LEU A 72 0.03 7.30 -2.82
C LEU A 72 1.07 6.60 -1.94
N MET A 73 2.25 7.19 -1.79
CA MET A 73 3.33 6.56 -1.03
C MET A 73 4.30 7.58 -0.45
N THR A 74 5.07 7.16 0.53
CA THR A 74 6.18 7.96 1.04
C THR A 74 7.38 7.92 0.09
N VAL A 75 8.27 8.91 0.19
CA VAL A 75 9.52 8.96 -0.59
C VAL A 75 10.34 7.68 -0.44
N HIS A 76 10.44 7.14 0.79
CA HIS A 76 11.19 5.92 1.05
C HIS A 76 10.63 4.70 0.31
N LYS A 77 9.31 4.60 0.20
CA LYS A 77 8.64 3.52 -0.54
C LYS A 77 8.77 3.66 -2.06
N SER A 78 9.07 4.86 -2.57
CA SER A 78 9.26 5.10 -4.00
C SER A 78 10.66 4.70 -4.49
N LYS A 79 11.57 4.30 -3.60
CA LYS A 79 12.93 3.92 -3.98
C LYS A 79 12.93 2.75 -4.97
N GLY A 80 13.58 2.95 -6.13
CA GLY A 80 13.63 1.95 -7.20
C GLY A 80 12.44 1.98 -8.16
N LEU A 81 11.40 2.77 -7.88
CA LEU A 81 10.25 2.96 -8.76
C LEU A 81 10.45 4.22 -9.61
N GLU A 82 9.79 4.27 -10.77
CA GLU A 82 9.79 5.43 -11.66
C GLU A 82 8.40 5.63 -12.25
N TYR A 83 7.99 6.90 -12.39
CA TYR A 83 6.68 7.29 -12.88
C TYR A 83 6.83 8.40 -13.93
N ASP A 84 5.94 8.45 -14.91
CA ASP A 84 5.96 9.53 -15.92
C ASP A 84 5.73 10.89 -15.27
N THR A 85 4.80 10.94 -14.33
CA THR A 85 4.48 12.16 -13.58
C THR A 85 4.39 11.83 -12.09
N ILE A 86 4.98 12.66 -11.25
CA ILE A 86 4.77 12.63 -9.80
C ILE A 86 4.18 13.96 -9.32
N ALA A 87 3.35 13.87 -8.29
CA ALA A 87 2.86 15.05 -7.57
C ALA A 87 3.33 14.97 -6.12
N PHE A 88 3.94 16.03 -5.66
CA PHE A 88 4.32 16.17 -4.25
C PHE A 88 3.16 16.75 -3.46
N LEU A 89 2.83 16.12 -2.36
CA LEU A 89 1.82 16.62 -1.43
C LEU A 89 2.51 17.06 -0.15
N GLY A 90 2.18 18.28 0.30
CA GLY A 90 2.68 18.80 1.56
C GLY A 90 4.17 19.14 1.54
N LEU A 91 4.66 19.82 0.51
CA LEU A 91 6.02 20.40 0.47
C LEU A 91 6.12 21.71 1.27
N ASP A 92 5.53 21.75 2.42
CA ASP A 92 5.69 22.86 3.35
C ASP A 92 6.60 22.45 4.53
N ASP A 93 7.09 23.43 5.27
CA ASP A 93 8.01 23.23 6.39
C ASP A 93 7.44 22.33 7.51
N ARG A 94 6.11 22.17 7.56
CA ARG A 94 5.43 21.33 8.56
C ARG A 94 5.34 19.88 8.12
N ALA A 95 5.08 19.65 6.84
CA ALA A 95 4.95 18.31 6.30
C ALA A 95 6.32 17.68 5.99
N TRP A 96 7.31 18.50 5.63
CA TRP A 96 8.69 18.06 5.43
C TRP A 96 9.51 18.15 6.72
N TRP A 97 9.00 17.55 7.78
CA TRP A 97 9.59 17.60 9.13
C TRP A 97 11.05 17.14 9.21
N SER A 98 11.53 16.33 8.26
CA SER A 98 12.93 15.89 8.19
C SER A 98 13.87 16.92 7.53
N TYR A 99 13.33 17.98 6.93
CA TYR A 99 14.14 19.03 6.35
C TYR A 99 14.59 20.01 7.45
N VAL A 100 15.87 19.99 7.72
CA VAL A 100 16.53 20.97 8.60
C VAL A 100 17.52 21.73 7.73
N PRO A 101 17.49 23.08 7.70
CA PRO A 101 18.47 23.87 6.97
C PRO A 101 19.91 23.46 7.34
N GLY A 102 20.72 23.14 6.34
CA GLY A 102 22.10 22.67 6.54
C GLY A 102 22.24 21.15 6.74
N ASN A 103 21.16 20.40 6.87
CA ASN A 103 21.22 18.94 6.90
C ASN A 103 21.11 18.38 5.47
N PRO A 104 22.14 17.69 4.95
CA PRO A 104 22.14 17.15 3.60
C PRO A 104 21.13 16.02 3.38
N GLU A 105 20.69 15.35 4.45
CA GLU A 105 19.78 14.21 4.37
C GLU A 105 18.37 14.58 3.83
N GLY A 106 17.85 15.72 4.29
CA GLY A 106 16.56 16.22 3.77
C GLY A 106 16.62 16.57 2.29
N ILE A 107 17.73 17.20 1.86
CA ILE A 107 17.96 17.53 0.44
C ILE A 107 18.14 16.25 -0.39
N ALA A 108 18.89 15.28 0.10
CA ALA A 108 19.08 14.00 -0.58
C ALA A 108 17.76 13.24 -0.73
N THR A 109 16.91 13.25 0.30
CA THR A 109 15.58 12.65 0.25
C THR A 109 14.70 13.32 -0.80
N PHE A 110 14.69 14.65 -0.86
CA PHE A 110 13.96 15.39 -1.89
C PHE A 110 14.47 15.06 -3.30
N PHE A 111 15.80 15.03 -3.48
CA PHE A 111 16.42 14.67 -4.76
C PHE A 111 16.02 13.26 -5.20
N VAL A 112 16.04 12.29 -4.29
CA VAL A 112 15.57 10.93 -4.56
C VAL A 112 14.11 10.94 -5.03
N ALA A 113 13.23 11.66 -4.34
CA ALA A 113 11.84 11.77 -4.74
C ALA A 113 11.67 12.40 -6.12
N LEU A 114 12.37 13.51 -6.39
CA LEU A 114 12.32 14.21 -7.67
C LEU A 114 12.82 13.33 -8.82
N SER A 115 13.88 12.54 -8.58
CA SER A 115 14.45 11.63 -9.58
C SER A 115 13.55 10.43 -9.92
N ARG A 116 12.41 10.27 -9.25
CA ARG A 116 11.39 9.26 -9.62
C ARG A 116 10.52 9.70 -10.79
N ALA A 117 10.49 11.00 -11.12
CA ALA A 117 9.75 11.53 -12.26
C ALA A 117 10.55 11.36 -13.56
N LYS A 118 9.97 10.70 -14.57
CA LYS A 118 10.56 10.60 -15.91
C LYS A 118 10.34 11.85 -16.74
N GLN A 119 9.19 12.49 -16.59
CA GLN A 119 8.78 13.60 -17.45
C GLN A 119 8.36 14.84 -16.67
N ARG A 120 7.58 14.69 -15.59
CA ARG A 120 6.97 15.84 -14.89
C ARG A 120 6.97 15.64 -13.39
N ALA A 121 7.28 16.70 -12.66
CA ALA A 121 7.06 16.84 -11.24
C ALA A 121 6.11 18.02 -10.99
N LEU A 122 5.08 17.79 -10.18
CA LEU A 122 4.09 18.78 -9.78
C LEU A 122 4.28 19.10 -8.29
N PHE A 123 4.14 20.37 -7.91
CA PHE A 123 4.36 20.88 -6.56
C PHE A 123 3.11 21.59 -6.06
#